data_a1e93ae23791586e99fa65fc68210bd5
#
_entry.id   a1e93ae23791586e99fa65fc68210bd5
#
_cell.length_a   1.000
_cell.length_b   1.000
_cell.length_c   1.000
_cell.angle_alpha   90.00
_cell.angle_beta   90.00
_cell.angle_gamma   90.00
#
_symmetry.space_group_name_H-M   'P 1'
#
loop_
_entity.id
_entity.type
_entity.pdbx_description
1 polymer ?
#
loop_
_entity_poly.entity_id
_entity_poly.type
_entity_poly.pdbx_seq_one_letter_code
_entity_poly.pdbx_strand_id
1 'polypeptide(L)' 'MTTTTFLVPGMTCGHCKGAVTGELSKINGVTNVDVDLDSKKVTIKSEADIEWQVIVGAVDEAGFEAVAS' A
#
# COMPACT_ATOMS: atom_id res chain seq x y z
N MET A 1 -17.15 -2.10 -3.00
CA MET A 1 -15.68 -2.13 -3.14
C MET A 1 -15.12 -0.74 -2.86
N THR A 2 -14.02 -0.69 -2.15
CA THR A 2 -13.40 0.57 -1.73
C THR A 2 -12.03 0.70 -2.36
N THR A 3 -11.70 1.90 -2.83
CA THR A 3 -10.38 2.21 -3.38
C THR A 3 -9.70 3.21 -2.47
N THR A 4 -8.49 2.89 -2.03
CA THR A 4 -7.69 3.78 -1.19
C THR A 4 -6.38 4.07 -1.90
N THR A 5 -6.04 5.34 -2.02
CA THR A 5 -4.79 5.77 -2.65
C THR A 5 -3.95 6.54 -1.63
N PHE A 6 -2.67 6.22 -1.59
CA PHE A 6 -1.74 6.91 -0.70
C PHE A 6 -0.34 6.92 -1.32
N LEU A 7 0.57 7.64 -0.69
CA LEU A 7 1.95 7.78 -1.17
C LEU A 7 2.91 7.00 -0.28
N VAL A 8 3.93 6.42 -0.90
CA VAL A 8 5.05 5.81 -0.18
C VAL A 8 6.35 6.37 -0.78
N PRO A 9 6.79 7.55 -0.32
CA PRO A 9 7.91 8.25 -0.94
C PRO A 9 9.22 7.48 -0.96
N GLY A 10 9.39 6.54 -0.04
CA GLY A 10 10.60 5.72 0.05
C GLY A 10 10.71 4.62 -1.00
N MET A 11 9.66 4.36 -1.77
CA MET A 11 9.71 3.35 -2.82
C MET A 11 10.52 3.88 -4.01
N THR A 12 11.68 3.27 -4.25
CA THR A 12 12.55 3.73 -5.33
C THR A 12 12.95 2.62 -6.30
N CYS A 13 12.56 1.38 -6.04
CA CYS A 13 12.95 0.24 -6.89
C CYS A 13 11.89 -0.85 -6.88
N GLY A 14 12.05 -1.82 -7.78
CA GLY A 14 11.11 -2.93 -7.91
C GLY A 14 11.03 -3.82 -6.67
N HIS A 15 12.11 -3.96 -5.93
CA HIS A 15 12.10 -4.72 -4.69
C HIS A 15 11.23 -4.05 -3.64
N CYS A 16 11.28 -2.73 -3.58
CA CYS A 16 10.43 -1.95 -2.67
C CYS A 16 8.96 -2.15 -3.02
N LYS A 17 8.64 -2.09 -4.31
CA LYS A 17 7.28 -2.36 -4.79
C LYS A 17 6.81 -3.74 -4.35
N GLY A 18 7.63 -4.76 -4.53
CA GLY A 18 7.29 -6.13 -4.16
C GLY A 18 7.05 -6.28 -2.67
N ALA A 19 7.87 -5.66 -1.83
CA ALA A 19 7.73 -5.71 -0.38
C ALA A 19 6.42 -5.06 0.07
N VAL A 20 6.14 -3.87 -0.44
CA VAL A 20 4.90 -3.14 -0.11
C VAL A 20 3.68 -3.91 -0.59
N THR A 21 3.71 -4.39 -1.82
CA THR A 21 2.60 -5.18 -2.37
C THR A 21 2.36 -6.44 -1.54
N GLY A 22 3.43 -7.14 -1.16
CA GLY A 22 3.31 -8.35 -0.36
C GLY A 22 2.66 -8.09 0.99
N GLU A 23 3.09 -7.06 1.68
CA GLU A 23 2.54 -6.72 2.99
C GLU A 23 1.09 -6.24 2.90
N LEU A 24 0.78 -5.42 1.91
CA LEU A 24 -0.58 -4.92 1.73
C LEU A 24 -1.55 -6.03 1.33
N SER A 25 -1.08 -7.01 0.56
CA SER A 25 -1.90 -8.15 0.15
C SER A 25 -2.31 -9.03 1.33
N LYS A 26 -1.60 -8.97 2.43
CA LYS A 26 -1.92 -9.73 3.65
C LYS A 26 -3.08 -9.14 4.43
N ILE A 27 -3.45 -7.91 4.14
CA ILE A 27 -4.56 -7.25 4.83
C ILE A 27 -5.86 -7.93 4.43
N ASN A 28 -6.65 -8.28 5.44
CA ASN A 28 -7.93 -8.94 5.24
C ASN A 28 -8.88 -8.02 4.47
N GLY A 29 -9.48 -8.54 3.41
CA GLY A 29 -10.40 -7.77 2.60
C GLY A 29 -9.77 -7.08 1.38
N VAL A 30 -8.45 -7.03 1.29
CA VAL A 30 -7.77 -6.45 0.14
C VAL A 30 -7.87 -7.43 -1.04
N THR A 31 -8.39 -6.94 -2.16
CA THR A 31 -8.58 -7.74 -3.37
C THR A 31 -7.53 -7.44 -4.44
N ASN A 32 -6.97 -6.23 -4.41
CA ASN A 32 -5.96 -5.84 -5.40
C ASN A 32 -5.07 -4.73 -4.83
N VAL A 33 -3.81 -4.74 -5.23
CA VAL A 33 -2.84 -3.70 -4.86
C VAL A 33 -2.13 -3.27 -6.14
N ASP A 34 -2.14 -1.98 -6.41
CA ASP A 34 -1.49 -1.40 -7.57
C ASP A 34 -0.45 -0.39 -7.08
N VAL A 35 0.77 -0.51 -7.54
CA VAL A 35 1.88 0.35 -7.11
C VAL A 35 2.49 1.03 -8.33
N ASP A 36 2.57 2.35 -8.26
CA ASP A 36 3.20 3.17 -9.30
C ASP A 36 4.49 3.76 -8.73
N LEU A 37 5.61 3.27 -9.23
CA LEU A 37 6.94 3.72 -8.77
C LEU A 37 7.26 5.14 -9.24
N ASP A 38 6.75 5.55 -10.38
CA ASP A 38 7.01 6.90 -10.90
C ASP A 38 6.44 7.99 -10.03
N SER A 39 5.19 7.83 -9.63
CA SER A 39 4.52 8.80 -8.75
C SER A 39 4.60 8.42 -7.28
N LYS A 40 5.10 7.22 -6.98
CA LYS A 40 5.19 6.64 -5.65
C LYS A 40 3.82 6.49 -4.99
N LYS A 41 2.79 6.33 -5.81
CA LYS A 41 1.42 6.11 -5.36
C LYS A 41 1.11 4.64 -5.25
N VAL A 42 0.34 4.31 -4.22
CA VAL A 42 -0.17 2.96 -4.03
C VAL A 42 -1.68 3.04 -3.98
N THR A 43 -2.33 2.21 -4.78
CA THR A 43 -3.78 2.12 -4.80
C THR A 43 -4.18 0.72 -4.34
N ILE A 44 -5.04 0.66 -3.33
CA ILE A 44 -5.55 -0.61 -2.79
C ILE A 44 -7.04 -0.69 -3.10
N LYS A 45 -7.46 -1.83 -3.64
CA LYS A 45 -8.88 -2.13 -3.78
C LYS A 45 -9.23 -3.18 -2.75
N SER A 46 -10.34 -2.98 -2.06
CA SER A 46 -10.78 -3.88 -1.00
C SER A 46 -12.29 -4.05 -1.05
N GLU A 47 -12.77 -5.13 -0.44
CA GLU A 47 -14.20 -5.41 -0.36
C GLU A 47 -14.91 -4.48 0.63
N ALA A 48 -14.17 -3.98 1.62
CA ALA A 48 -14.67 -3.09 2.64
C ALA A 48 -13.62 -2.05 2.97
N ASP A 49 -14.00 -1.01 3.70
CA ASP A 49 -13.07 0.03 4.12
C ASP A 49 -11.95 -0.55 4.97
N ILE A 50 -10.72 -0.15 4.66
CA ILE A 50 -9.54 -0.51 5.43
C ILE A 50 -9.13 0.72 6.24
N GLU A 51 -8.92 0.54 7.54
CA GLU A 51 -8.48 1.64 8.39
C GLU A 51 -7.09 2.10 7.99
N TRP A 52 -6.89 3.41 8.02
CA TRP A 52 -5.60 4.00 7.68
C TRP A 52 -4.46 3.43 8.52
N GLN A 53 -4.72 3.18 9.80
CA GLN A 53 -3.72 2.61 10.71
C GLN A 53 -3.26 1.23 10.26
N VAL A 54 -4.16 0.44 9.71
CA VAL A 54 -3.84 -0.90 9.20
C VAL A 54 -2.91 -0.77 7.98
N ILE A 55 -3.20 0.18 7.10
CA ILE A 55 -2.38 0.44 5.92
C ILE A 55 -0.99 0.91 6.34
N VAL A 56 -0.92 1.86 7.25
CA VAL A 56 0.35 2.38 7.77
C VAL A 56 1.18 1.26 8.39
N GLY A 57 0.54 0.40 9.18
CA GLY A 57 1.22 -0.72 9.81
C GLY A 57 1.81 -1.70 8.79
N ALA A 58 1.05 -2.00 7.73
CA ALA A 58 1.52 -2.89 6.69
C ALA A 58 2.71 -2.31 5.93
N VAL A 59 2.65 -1.02 5.60
CA VAL A 59 3.75 -0.33 4.93
C VAL A 59 4.98 -0.26 5.82
N ASP A 60 4.76 -0.05 7.12
CA ASP A 60 5.84 -0.02 8.12
C ASP A 60 6.54 -1.39 8.21
N GLU A 61 5.77 -2.47 8.17
CA GLU A 61 6.33 -3.84 8.16
C GLU A 61 7.19 -4.08 6.93
N ALA A 62 6.86 -3.44 5.82
CA ALA A 62 7.67 -3.51 4.61
C ALA A 62 8.95 -2.64 4.70
N GLY A 63 9.07 -1.83 5.74
CA GLY A 63 10.22 -0.95 5.95
C GLY A 63 10.06 0.44 5.34
N PHE A 64 8.83 0.87 5.09
CA PHE A 64 8.55 2.17 4.46
C PHE A 64 7.57 2.97 5.30
N GLU A 65 7.27 4.17 4.86
CA GLU A 65 6.32 5.05 5.51
C GLU A 65 5.21 5.42 4.52
N ALA A 66 3.96 5.26 4.94
CA ALA A 66 2.81 5.65 4.13
C ALA A 66 2.42 7.08 4.46
N VAL A 67 2.12 7.86 3.44
CA VAL A 67 1.69 9.25 3.57
C VAL A 67 0.36 9.41 2.86
N ALA A 68 -0.60 10.07 3.51
CA ALA A 68 -1.89 10.33 2.89
C ALA A 68 -1.70 11.21 1.65
N SER A 69 -2.37 10.83 0.56
CA SER A 69 -2.28 11.59 -0.69
C SER A 69 -3.25 12.76 -0.69
#